data_68b832905fc6540eef1af68c2d4e9b92
#
_entry.id   68b832905fc6540eef1af68c2d4e9b92
#
_cell.length_a   1.000
_cell.length_b   1.000
_cell.length_c   1.000
_cell.angle_alpha   90.00
_cell.angle_beta   90.00
_cell.angle_gamma   90.00
#
_symmetry.space_group_name_H-M   'P 1'
#
loop_
_entity.id
_entity.type
_entity.pdbx_description
1 polymer ?
#
loop_
_entity_poly.entity_id
_entity_poly.type
_entity_poly.pdbx_seq_one_letter_code
_entity_poly.pdbx_strand_id
1 'polypeptide(L)'
;MAASAIKRLVKQAALRVQRERCHAQHARMAQRLLASLEQYNGALGSPIQRQARDYAHEVLGSAKYAPWLKVYSAVHGSFVEGWIPGDYYQLVVLPCKNGQIGQATNTKTLTKRLLNSAALPDIAYLIDGIGYAADYSVVSAPALIDLLFAADERIFFKPDRSFQGQGIRILGRGDISPETLARLPDGVFQRPVIQHQIFDALTPNSTATLRLTTAKLPDGSVELRAADLRLGRANDRYVRAVSEIRVPVEMATGVLWSRGFMPDWRQVESHPDTGTSFSNIQIPGFHQAAAMCCRLHQGFPHLGCIGWDIAIDRKEDAKIMEWNARHNSIVFSEATTGPSFKWLGWESLWKR
;
A
#
# COMPACT_ATOMS: atom_id res chain seq x y z
N MET A 1 34.34 -2.73 27.82
CA MET A 1 33.29 -1.69 28.04
C MET A 1 33.35 -0.56 27.02
N ALA A 2 34.52 0.05 26.72
CA ALA A 2 34.61 1.15 25.73
C ALA A 2 34.16 0.82 24.31
N ALA A 3 34.51 -0.35 23.76
CA ALA A 3 34.11 -0.78 22.41
C ALA A 3 32.58 -0.94 22.25
N SER A 4 31.86 -1.38 23.30
CA SER A 4 30.41 -1.49 23.33
C SER A 4 29.73 -0.11 23.34
N ALA A 5 30.26 0.85 24.07
CA ALA A 5 29.76 2.22 24.13
C ALA A 5 29.95 2.93 22.78
N ILE A 6 31.13 2.77 22.14
CA ILE A 6 31.38 3.33 20.80
C ILE A 6 30.42 2.74 19.77
N LYS A 7 30.22 1.42 19.74
CA LYS A 7 29.25 0.78 18.84
C LYS A 7 27.82 1.33 19.03
N ARG A 8 27.42 1.57 20.27
CA ARG A 8 26.11 2.15 20.60
C ARG A 8 25.97 3.59 20.09
N LEU A 9 27.00 4.42 20.30
CA LEU A 9 27.03 5.80 19.81
C LEU A 9 26.98 5.87 18.27
N VAL A 10 27.75 5.04 17.57
CA VAL A 10 27.76 4.97 16.11
C VAL A 10 26.36 4.53 15.60
N LYS A 11 25.74 3.52 16.24
CA LYS A 11 24.40 3.09 15.89
C LYS A 11 23.36 4.20 16.09
N GLN A 12 23.44 4.94 17.19
CA GLN A 12 22.53 6.07 17.46
C GLN A 12 22.72 7.20 16.45
N ALA A 13 23.97 7.56 16.12
CA ALA A 13 24.26 8.56 15.09
C ALA A 13 23.72 8.14 13.72
N ALA A 14 23.91 6.89 13.30
CA ALA A 14 23.39 6.36 12.05
C ALA A 14 21.84 6.41 12.01
N LEU A 15 21.17 6.03 13.09
CA LEU A 15 19.72 6.13 13.22
C LEU A 15 19.22 7.58 13.13
N ARG A 16 19.94 8.53 13.76
CA ARG A 16 19.60 9.96 13.67
C ARG A 16 19.72 10.47 12.24
N VAL A 17 20.80 10.15 11.54
CA VAL A 17 20.97 10.53 10.13
C VAL A 17 19.86 9.92 9.25
N GLN A 18 19.50 8.66 9.47
CA GLN A 18 18.42 8.01 8.75
C GLN A 18 17.07 8.71 8.99
N ARG A 19 16.76 9.09 10.24
CA ARG A 19 15.54 9.83 10.59
C ARG A 19 15.49 11.19 9.89
N GLU A 20 16.59 11.95 9.93
CA GLU A 20 16.68 13.27 9.26
C GLU A 20 16.50 13.14 7.73
N ARG A 21 17.09 12.12 7.11
CA ARG A 21 16.89 11.84 5.67
C ARG A 21 15.43 11.53 5.36
N CYS A 22 14.77 10.74 6.20
CA CYS A 22 13.34 10.42 6.04
C CYS A 22 12.50 11.69 6.15
N HIS A 23 12.67 12.51 7.19
CA HIS A 23 12.00 13.81 7.32
C HIS A 23 12.21 14.71 6.09
N ALA A 24 13.46 14.85 5.63
CA ALA A 24 13.78 15.68 4.48
C ALA A 24 13.12 15.17 3.18
N GLN A 25 13.05 13.86 3.01
CA GLN A 25 12.35 13.24 1.86
C GLN A 25 10.85 13.53 1.91
N HIS A 26 10.19 13.28 3.04
CA HIS A 26 8.78 13.53 3.23
C HIS A 26 8.44 15.02 3.11
N ALA A 27 9.26 15.90 3.68
CA ALA A 27 9.06 17.34 3.57
C ALA A 27 9.10 17.80 2.10
N ARG A 28 10.08 17.32 1.31
CA ARG A 28 10.15 17.63 -0.13
C ARG A 28 8.94 17.11 -0.90
N MET A 29 8.47 15.89 -0.59
CA MET A 29 7.25 15.34 -1.21
C MET A 29 6.03 16.19 -0.87
N ALA A 30 5.82 16.48 0.41
CA ALA A 30 4.72 17.29 0.89
C ALA A 30 4.75 18.71 0.30
N GLN A 31 5.91 19.36 0.22
CA GLN A 31 6.07 20.68 -0.37
C GLN A 31 5.70 20.70 -1.87
N ARG A 32 6.13 19.67 -2.64
CA ARG A 32 5.77 19.57 -4.07
C ARG A 32 4.27 19.40 -4.26
N LEU A 33 3.64 18.54 -3.45
CA LEU A 33 2.20 18.32 -3.51
C LEU A 33 1.42 19.55 -3.07
N LEU A 34 1.86 20.25 -2.00
CA LEU A 34 1.23 21.48 -1.56
C LEU A 34 1.31 22.55 -2.64
N ALA A 35 2.47 22.74 -3.26
CA ALA A 35 2.63 23.71 -4.36
C ALA A 35 1.72 23.37 -5.55
N SER A 36 1.56 22.08 -5.90
CA SER A 36 0.62 21.65 -6.93
C SER A 36 -0.83 21.99 -6.55
N LEU A 37 -1.25 21.65 -5.32
CA LEU A 37 -2.60 21.95 -4.84
C LEU A 37 -2.90 23.44 -4.78
N GLU A 38 -1.93 24.27 -4.36
CA GLU A 38 -2.09 25.72 -4.27
C GLU A 38 -2.24 26.40 -5.66
N GLN A 39 -1.72 25.78 -6.72
CA GLN A 39 -1.95 26.26 -8.10
C GLN A 39 -3.42 26.16 -8.52
N TYR A 40 -4.17 25.17 -7.99
CA TYR A 40 -5.56 24.92 -8.35
C TYR A 40 -6.55 25.49 -7.33
N ASN A 41 -6.20 25.42 -6.03
CA ASN A 41 -7.11 25.74 -4.94
C ASN A 41 -6.81 27.13 -4.31
N GLY A 42 -5.74 27.80 -4.73
CA GLY A 42 -5.21 28.98 -4.06
C GLY A 42 -4.33 28.64 -2.84
N ALA A 43 -3.61 29.65 -2.35
CA ALA A 43 -2.66 29.49 -1.25
C ALA A 43 -3.35 29.09 0.07
N LEU A 44 -2.75 28.15 0.79
CA LEU A 44 -3.26 27.74 2.10
C LEU A 44 -3.16 28.88 3.11
N GLY A 45 -4.28 29.26 3.72
CA GLY A 45 -4.38 30.40 4.64
C GLY A 45 -3.42 30.29 5.84
N SER A 46 -2.83 31.42 6.25
CA SER A 46 -1.89 31.49 7.38
C SER A 46 -2.41 30.91 8.70
N PRO A 47 -3.70 31.07 9.07
CA PRO A 47 -4.24 30.45 10.26
C PRO A 47 -4.17 28.91 10.22
N ILE A 48 -4.54 28.29 9.10
CA ILE A 48 -4.49 26.83 8.90
C ILE A 48 -3.05 26.33 8.96
N GLN A 49 -2.11 27.06 8.35
CA GLN A 49 -0.69 26.71 8.40
C GLN A 49 -0.14 26.77 9.83
N ARG A 50 -0.63 27.70 10.65
CA ARG A 50 -0.28 27.81 12.06
C ARG A 50 -0.83 26.64 12.85
N GLN A 51 -2.11 26.32 12.72
CA GLN A 51 -2.76 25.17 13.37
C GLN A 51 -1.99 23.86 13.06
N ALA A 52 -1.66 23.62 11.79
CA ALA A 52 -0.88 22.44 11.38
C ALA A 52 0.50 22.38 12.06
N ARG A 53 1.17 23.51 12.22
CA ARG A 53 2.49 23.59 12.89
C ARG A 53 2.36 23.41 14.38
N ASP A 54 1.41 24.06 15.01
CA ASP A 54 1.19 24.00 16.45
C ASP A 54 0.81 22.57 16.87
N TYR A 55 -0.14 21.93 16.16
CA TYR A 55 -0.47 20.51 16.36
C TYR A 55 0.75 19.60 16.19
N ALA A 56 1.56 19.79 15.14
CA ALA A 56 2.78 19.01 14.94
C ALA A 56 3.75 19.15 16.11
N HIS A 57 3.91 20.36 16.66
CA HIS A 57 4.80 20.61 17.75
C HIS A 57 4.26 20.07 19.09
N GLU A 58 3.02 20.40 19.43
CA GLU A 58 2.43 20.15 20.76
C GLU A 58 1.95 18.71 20.90
N VAL A 59 1.33 18.16 19.86
CA VAL A 59 0.71 16.83 19.90
C VAL A 59 1.68 15.74 19.39
N LEU A 60 2.37 15.99 18.28
CA LEU A 60 3.26 14.99 17.66
C LEU A 60 4.73 15.13 18.09
N GLY A 61 5.05 16.13 18.93
CA GLY A 61 6.37 16.33 19.54
C GLY A 61 7.41 17.01 18.65
N SER A 62 7.07 17.41 17.41
CA SER A 62 8.01 18.16 16.56
C SER A 62 7.32 18.88 15.41
N ALA A 63 7.62 20.16 15.23
CA ALA A 63 7.15 20.93 14.08
C ALA A 63 7.61 20.38 12.72
N LYS A 64 8.60 19.46 12.68
CA LYS A 64 9.04 18.78 11.46
C LYS A 64 7.93 17.98 10.77
N TYR A 65 6.89 17.56 11.50
CA TYR A 65 5.74 16.81 10.98
C TYR A 65 4.67 17.69 10.29
N ALA A 66 4.78 19.03 10.39
CA ALA A 66 3.80 19.95 9.81
C ALA A 66 3.63 19.89 8.28
N PRO A 67 4.63 19.56 7.44
CA PRO A 67 4.46 19.60 5.99
C PRO A 67 3.28 18.75 5.47
N TRP A 68 3.11 17.51 5.93
CA TRP A 68 1.98 16.68 5.54
C TRP A 68 0.64 17.20 6.05
N LEU A 69 0.59 17.74 7.27
CA LEU A 69 -0.64 18.33 7.81
C LEU A 69 -1.13 19.51 6.97
N LYS A 70 -0.21 20.29 6.39
CA LYS A 70 -0.56 21.36 5.44
C LYS A 70 -1.15 20.82 4.14
N VAL A 71 -0.58 19.72 3.60
CA VAL A 71 -1.11 19.04 2.42
C VAL A 71 -2.52 18.52 2.69
N TYR A 72 -2.73 17.85 3.83
CA TYR A 72 -4.04 17.33 4.22
C TYR A 72 -5.06 18.46 4.36
N SER A 73 -4.65 19.57 4.97
CA SER A 73 -5.50 20.77 5.10
C SER A 73 -5.85 21.39 3.73
N ALA A 74 -4.92 21.41 2.78
CA ALA A 74 -5.15 21.93 1.44
C ALA A 74 -6.14 21.06 0.63
N VAL A 75 -6.13 19.73 0.85
CA VAL A 75 -7.10 18.80 0.24
C VAL A 75 -8.47 18.92 0.89
N HIS A 76 -8.51 19.03 2.23
CA HIS A 76 -9.76 19.03 3.01
C HIS A 76 -10.42 20.43 3.07
N GLY A 77 -9.66 21.50 2.85
CA GLY A 77 -10.12 22.89 2.97
C GLY A 77 -10.00 23.48 4.40
N SER A 78 -9.67 22.65 5.40
CA SER A 78 -9.50 23.07 6.80
C SER A 78 -8.54 22.13 7.52
N PHE A 79 -7.97 22.58 8.65
CA PHE A 79 -7.21 21.71 9.53
C PHE A 79 -8.14 20.82 10.36
N VAL A 80 -7.80 19.53 10.50
CA VAL A 80 -8.53 18.57 11.34
C VAL A 80 -7.58 17.90 12.33
N GLU A 81 -7.98 17.90 13.60
CA GLU A 81 -7.21 17.21 14.66
C GLU A 81 -7.32 15.69 14.54
N GLY A 82 -6.23 15.01 14.87
CA GLY A 82 -6.15 13.55 14.83
C GLY A 82 -5.43 12.99 13.60
N TRP A 83 -5.07 13.82 12.64
CA TRP A 83 -4.26 13.41 11.49
C TRP A 83 -2.88 12.90 11.89
N ILE A 84 -2.44 11.83 11.21
CA ILE A 84 -1.12 11.22 11.35
C ILE A 84 -0.28 11.53 10.10
N PRO A 85 0.76 12.39 10.19
CA PRO A 85 1.65 12.68 9.06
C PRO A 85 2.41 11.44 8.57
N GLY A 86 2.71 11.38 7.28
CA GLY A 86 3.36 10.20 6.66
C GLY A 86 4.73 9.88 7.26
N ASP A 87 5.55 10.89 7.56
CA ASP A 87 6.84 10.72 8.23
C ASP A 87 6.71 10.34 9.70
N TYR A 88 5.74 10.87 10.43
CA TYR A 88 5.42 10.42 11.78
C TYR A 88 4.99 8.95 11.79
N TYR A 89 4.11 8.56 10.86
CA TYR A 89 3.70 7.18 10.69
C TYR A 89 4.89 6.26 10.45
N GLN A 90 5.78 6.63 9.51
CA GLN A 90 6.94 5.82 9.16
C GLN A 90 7.99 5.74 10.27
N LEU A 91 8.24 6.85 10.99
CA LEU A 91 9.33 6.97 11.97
C LEU A 91 8.92 6.60 13.41
N VAL A 92 7.62 6.69 13.73
CA VAL A 92 7.12 6.48 15.08
C VAL A 92 6.09 5.35 15.12
N VAL A 93 5.01 5.44 14.34
CA VAL A 93 3.91 4.49 14.43
C VAL A 93 4.34 3.09 13.99
N LEU A 94 4.88 2.94 12.78
CA LEU A 94 5.27 1.62 12.25
C LEU A 94 6.30 0.90 13.14
N PRO A 95 7.40 1.54 13.60
CA PRO A 95 8.33 0.88 14.52
C PRO A 95 7.68 0.43 15.83
N CYS A 96 6.77 1.25 16.40
CA CYS A 96 6.08 0.92 17.65
C CYS A 96 5.00 -0.16 17.48
N LYS A 97 4.30 -0.17 16.35
CA LYS A 97 3.11 -1.02 16.15
C LYS A 97 3.39 -2.30 15.38
N ASN A 98 4.32 -2.27 14.43
CA ASN A 98 4.64 -3.43 13.57
C ASN A 98 6.06 -3.97 13.82
N GLY A 99 6.97 -3.17 14.39
CA GLY A 99 8.31 -3.59 14.74
C GLY A 99 9.07 -4.24 13.57
N GLN A 100 9.87 -5.24 13.88
CA GLN A 100 10.62 -6.02 12.90
C GLN A 100 9.75 -7.03 12.15
N ILE A 101 8.64 -7.48 12.74
CA ILE A 101 7.74 -8.49 12.15
C ILE A 101 7.11 -7.96 10.86
N GLY A 102 6.86 -6.65 10.77
CA GLY A 102 6.38 -6.03 9.54
C GLY A 102 7.27 -6.25 8.32
N GLN A 103 8.55 -6.59 8.50
CA GLN A 103 9.46 -6.89 7.38
C GLN A 103 9.14 -8.22 6.68
N ALA A 104 8.47 -9.16 7.35
CA ALA A 104 8.07 -10.44 6.75
C ALA A 104 7.17 -10.24 5.53
N THR A 105 6.40 -9.15 5.49
CA THR A 105 5.52 -8.83 4.34
C THR A 105 6.29 -8.48 3.06
N ASN A 106 7.60 -8.20 3.17
CA ASN A 106 8.44 -7.93 2.00
C ASN A 106 8.86 -9.21 1.25
N THR A 107 8.66 -10.38 1.86
CA THR A 107 9.01 -11.69 1.29
C THR A 107 7.74 -12.32 0.71
N LYS A 108 7.53 -12.12 -0.59
CA LYS A 108 6.31 -12.57 -1.29
C LYS A 108 6.20 -14.09 -1.30
N THR A 109 7.34 -14.79 -1.44
CA THR A 109 7.41 -16.25 -1.38
C THR A 109 6.95 -16.83 -0.04
N LEU A 110 6.94 -16.04 1.03
CA LEU A 110 6.48 -16.46 2.37
C LEU A 110 4.99 -16.17 2.61
N THR A 111 4.37 -15.32 1.77
CA THR A 111 3.02 -14.80 2.00
C THR A 111 1.98 -15.89 2.15
N LYS A 112 1.99 -16.91 1.28
CA LYS A 112 1.04 -18.04 1.34
C LYS A 112 1.14 -18.81 2.64
N ARG A 113 2.37 -19.05 3.10
CA ARG A 113 2.62 -19.75 4.36
C ARG A 113 2.09 -18.97 5.56
N LEU A 114 2.26 -17.64 5.54
CA LEU A 114 1.83 -16.76 6.64
C LEU A 114 0.32 -16.55 6.65
N LEU A 115 -0.28 -16.24 5.50
CA LEU A 115 -1.71 -15.93 5.43
C LEU A 115 -2.59 -17.19 5.39
N ASN A 116 -2.07 -18.31 4.92
CA ASN A 116 -2.82 -19.56 4.71
C ASN A 116 -4.18 -19.33 4.04
N SER A 117 -4.19 -18.54 2.98
CA SER A 117 -5.42 -18.09 2.31
C SER A 117 -5.52 -18.62 0.88
N ALA A 118 -6.71 -19.06 0.49
CA ALA A 118 -7.03 -19.43 -0.88
C ALA A 118 -7.20 -18.20 -1.80
N ALA A 119 -7.26 -17.00 -1.24
CA ALA A 119 -7.40 -15.75 -2.00
C ALA A 119 -6.10 -15.31 -2.69
N LEU A 120 -4.97 -15.98 -2.46
CA LEU A 120 -3.70 -15.71 -3.15
C LEU A 120 -3.70 -16.38 -4.53
N PRO A 121 -3.38 -15.66 -5.62
CA PRO A 121 -3.33 -16.23 -6.98
C PRO A 121 -2.02 -16.98 -7.26
N ASP A 122 -1.32 -17.45 -6.23
CA ASP A 122 -0.01 -18.08 -6.33
C ASP A 122 -0.09 -19.43 -7.04
N ILE A 123 0.78 -19.63 -8.04
CA ILE A 123 0.96 -20.91 -8.75
C ILE A 123 2.15 -21.66 -8.17
N ALA A 124 3.29 -20.96 -8.02
CA ALA A 124 4.56 -21.55 -7.65
C ALA A 124 5.52 -20.49 -7.10
N TYR A 125 6.63 -20.96 -6.57
CA TYR A 125 7.71 -20.11 -6.04
C TYR A 125 9.04 -20.53 -6.61
N LEU A 126 9.97 -19.57 -6.72
CA LEU A 126 11.38 -19.81 -6.94
C LEU A 126 12.12 -19.30 -5.70
N ILE A 127 12.87 -20.16 -5.02
CA ILE A 127 13.61 -19.83 -3.80
C ILE A 127 14.97 -20.51 -3.87
N ASP A 128 16.05 -19.74 -3.78
CA ASP A 128 17.43 -20.23 -3.91
C ASP A 128 17.67 -21.07 -5.21
N GLY A 129 17.00 -20.68 -6.31
CA GLY A 129 17.05 -21.38 -7.58
C GLY A 129 16.26 -22.69 -7.64
N ILE A 130 15.53 -23.06 -6.57
CA ILE A 130 14.70 -24.26 -6.48
C ILE A 130 13.24 -23.89 -6.74
N GLY A 131 12.57 -24.65 -7.61
CA GLY A 131 11.14 -24.53 -7.89
C GLY A 131 10.29 -25.20 -6.82
N TYR A 132 9.23 -24.52 -6.38
CA TYR A 132 8.24 -25.04 -5.43
C TYR A 132 6.83 -24.81 -5.98
N ALA A 133 5.97 -25.81 -5.87
CA ALA A 133 4.54 -25.65 -6.11
C ALA A 133 3.87 -24.76 -5.00
N ALA A 134 2.59 -24.42 -5.17
CA ALA A 134 1.86 -23.56 -4.24
C ALA A 134 1.74 -24.15 -2.80
N ASP A 135 1.92 -25.45 -2.63
CA ASP A 135 1.96 -26.15 -1.33
C ASP A 135 3.38 -26.27 -0.76
N TYR A 136 4.37 -25.70 -1.43
CA TYR A 136 5.80 -25.77 -1.14
C TYR A 136 6.43 -27.15 -1.35
N SER A 137 5.80 -28.06 -2.09
CA SER A 137 6.49 -29.27 -2.59
C SER A 137 7.51 -28.88 -3.66
N VAL A 138 8.68 -29.54 -3.63
CA VAL A 138 9.75 -29.30 -4.60
C VAL A 138 9.35 -29.85 -5.96
N VAL A 139 9.57 -29.06 -7.00
CA VAL A 139 9.32 -29.44 -8.40
C VAL A 139 10.56 -29.22 -9.27
N SER A 140 10.79 -30.11 -10.23
CA SER A 140 11.86 -29.94 -11.22
C SER A 140 11.57 -28.74 -12.15
N ALA A 141 12.61 -28.17 -12.78
CA ALA A 141 12.43 -27.03 -13.67
C ALA A 141 11.46 -27.31 -14.84
N PRO A 142 11.49 -28.47 -15.53
CA PRO A 142 10.48 -28.80 -16.53
C PRO A 142 9.06 -28.88 -15.96
N ALA A 143 8.88 -29.56 -14.82
CA ALA A 143 7.57 -29.67 -14.16
C ALA A 143 7.05 -28.33 -13.67
N LEU A 144 7.93 -27.43 -13.21
CA LEU A 144 7.58 -26.06 -12.85
C LEU A 144 7.03 -25.31 -14.07
N ILE A 145 7.70 -25.38 -15.22
CA ILE A 145 7.25 -24.73 -16.46
C ILE A 145 5.86 -25.24 -16.87
N ASP A 146 5.62 -26.55 -16.81
CA ASP A 146 4.33 -27.13 -17.13
C ASP A 146 3.25 -26.67 -16.14
N LEU A 147 3.55 -26.63 -14.86
CA LEU A 147 2.66 -26.13 -13.81
C LEU A 147 2.29 -24.65 -14.03
N LEU A 148 3.26 -23.81 -14.37
CA LEU A 148 3.06 -22.38 -14.58
C LEU A 148 2.08 -22.08 -15.71
N PHE A 149 2.08 -22.87 -16.78
CA PHE A 149 1.26 -22.66 -17.98
C PHE A 149 0.17 -23.72 -18.17
N ALA A 150 -0.20 -24.44 -17.09
CA ALA A 150 -1.25 -25.45 -17.17
C ALA A 150 -2.66 -24.87 -17.46
N ALA A 151 -2.91 -23.62 -17.05
CA ALA A 151 -4.22 -22.98 -17.18
C ALA A 151 -4.17 -21.58 -17.83
N ASP A 152 -3.00 -20.96 -17.90
CA ASP A 152 -2.83 -19.56 -18.32
C ASP A 152 -1.75 -19.44 -19.38
N GLU A 153 -1.99 -18.67 -20.45
CA GLU A 153 -0.97 -18.38 -21.48
C GLU A 153 0.11 -17.40 -20.98
N ARG A 154 -0.24 -16.59 -20.01
CA ARG A 154 0.63 -15.58 -19.38
C ARG A 154 0.51 -15.62 -17.89
N ILE A 155 1.62 -15.43 -17.21
CA ILE A 155 1.70 -15.38 -15.75
C ILE A 155 2.48 -14.15 -15.30
N PHE A 156 2.33 -13.79 -14.04
CA PHE A 156 3.12 -12.74 -13.40
C PHE A 156 4.21 -13.35 -12.54
N PHE A 157 5.46 -12.90 -12.75
CA PHE A 157 6.55 -13.14 -11.80
C PHE A 157 6.80 -11.88 -10.98
N LYS A 158 6.76 -12.00 -9.65
CA LYS A 158 7.02 -10.91 -8.72
C LYS A 158 8.20 -11.26 -7.83
N PRO A 159 9.35 -10.54 -7.95
CA PRO A 159 10.51 -10.79 -7.11
C PRO A 159 10.21 -10.46 -5.65
N ASP A 160 10.85 -11.20 -4.73
CA ASP A 160 10.90 -10.84 -3.33
C ASP A 160 11.58 -9.48 -3.13
N ARG A 161 11.23 -8.79 -2.05
CA ARG A 161 11.80 -7.50 -1.65
C ARG A 161 11.73 -6.42 -2.73
N SER A 162 10.82 -6.57 -3.71
CA SER A 162 10.52 -5.56 -4.72
C SER A 162 9.35 -4.68 -4.26
N PHE A 163 9.41 -3.38 -4.61
CA PHE A 163 8.43 -2.38 -4.17
C PHE A 163 7.88 -1.62 -5.37
N GLN A 164 6.66 -1.11 -5.27
CA GLN A 164 6.03 -0.25 -6.28
C GLN A 164 5.97 -0.88 -7.68
N GLY A 165 5.81 -2.19 -7.77
CA GLY A 165 5.77 -2.91 -9.05
C GLY A 165 7.13 -3.11 -9.73
N GLN A 166 8.24 -2.72 -9.09
CA GLN A 166 9.57 -2.90 -9.68
C GLN A 166 9.91 -4.38 -9.86
N GLY A 167 10.42 -4.72 -11.04
CA GLY A 167 10.85 -6.09 -11.35
C GLY A 167 9.71 -7.06 -11.64
N ILE A 168 8.44 -6.64 -11.65
CA ILE A 168 7.34 -7.48 -12.13
C ILE A 168 7.56 -7.80 -13.59
N ARG A 169 7.45 -9.08 -13.94
CA ARG A 169 7.51 -9.58 -15.32
C ARG A 169 6.22 -10.28 -15.68
N ILE A 170 5.72 -10.01 -16.86
CA ILE A 170 4.64 -10.78 -17.47
C ILE A 170 5.33 -11.76 -18.43
N LEU A 171 5.15 -13.04 -18.19
CA LEU A 171 5.88 -14.11 -18.87
C LEU A 171 4.89 -15.01 -19.60
N GLY A 172 5.17 -15.30 -20.86
CA GLY A 172 4.55 -16.36 -21.63
C GLY A 172 5.42 -17.62 -21.60
N ARG A 173 4.87 -18.76 -22.08
CA ARG A 173 5.61 -20.04 -22.08
C ARG A 173 6.95 -19.95 -22.84
N GLY A 174 7.02 -19.16 -23.92
CA GLY A 174 8.25 -18.96 -24.69
C GLY A 174 9.34 -18.15 -24.01
N ASP A 175 9.01 -17.44 -22.93
CA ASP A 175 9.96 -16.60 -22.17
C ASP A 175 10.69 -17.38 -21.06
N ILE A 176 10.28 -18.63 -20.79
CA ILE A 176 10.79 -19.44 -19.70
C ILE A 176 11.41 -20.74 -20.21
N SER A 177 12.67 -20.96 -19.83
CA SER A 177 13.39 -22.22 -19.94
C SER A 177 14.07 -22.54 -18.61
N PRO A 178 14.61 -23.76 -18.40
CA PRO A 178 15.41 -24.06 -17.20
C PRO A 178 16.55 -23.06 -16.98
N GLU A 179 17.20 -22.59 -18.03
CA GLU A 179 18.32 -21.63 -17.98
C GLU A 179 17.83 -20.24 -17.61
N THR A 180 16.64 -19.81 -18.08
CA THR A 180 16.05 -18.51 -17.70
C THR A 180 15.53 -18.54 -16.28
N LEU A 181 14.95 -19.66 -15.82
CA LEU A 181 14.56 -19.85 -14.42
C LEU A 181 15.76 -19.72 -13.48
N ALA A 182 16.88 -20.35 -13.80
CA ALA A 182 18.10 -20.30 -12.99
C ALA A 182 18.67 -18.87 -12.81
N ARG A 183 18.27 -17.91 -13.65
CA ARG A 183 18.70 -16.51 -13.61
C ARG A 183 17.69 -15.58 -12.91
N LEU A 184 16.50 -16.07 -12.60
CA LEU A 184 15.52 -15.28 -11.86
C LEU A 184 15.92 -15.21 -10.38
N PRO A 185 15.68 -14.07 -9.73
CA PRO A 185 15.79 -13.99 -8.27
C PRO A 185 14.66 -14.78 -7.60
N ASP A 186 14.75 -14.91 -6.28
CA ASP A 186 13.63 -15.42 -5.47
C ASP A 186 12.35 -14.62 -5.75
N GLY A 187 11.23 -15.32 -5.86
CA GLY A 187 9.98 -14.69 -6.19
C GLY A 187 8.81 -15.65 -6.32
N VAL A 188 7.63 -15.07 -6.49
CA VAL A 188 6.36 -15.79 -6.66
C VAL A 188 5.87 -15.69 -8.10
N PHE A 189 5.37 -16.81 -8.62
CA PHE A 189 4.62 -16.87 -9.87
C PHE A 189 3.12 -16.86 -9.55
N GLN A 190 2.39 -15.93 -10.14
CA GLN A 190 0.96 -15.71 -9.90
C GLN A 190 0.16 -15.76 -11.19
N ARG A 191 -1.07 -16.26 -11.10
CA ARG A 191 -2.06 -16.17 -12.18
C ARG A 191 -2.47 -14.72 -12.41
N PRO A 192 -2.80 -14.32 -13.65
CA PRO A 192 -3.53 -13.09 -13.88
C PRO A 192 -4.89 -13.14 -13.16
N VAL A 193 -5.25 -12.07 -12.49
CA VAL A 193 -6.59 -11.92 -11.95
C VAL A 193 -7.47 -11.30 -13.04
N ILE A 194 -8.48 -12.04 -13.48
CA ILE A 194 -9.50 -11.52 -14.38
C ILE A 194 -10.47 -10.71 -13.54
N GLN A 195 -10.30 -9.39 -13.57
CA GLN A 195 -11.06 -8.47 -12.73
C GLN A 195 -12.56 -8.45 -13.08
N HIS A 196 -13.38 -8.00 -12.12
CA HIS A 196 -14.80 -7.78 -12.33
C HIS A 196 -15.03 -6.74 -13.45
N GLN A 197 -16.03 -6.99 -14.31
CA GLN A 197 -16.30 -6.19 -15.52
C GLN A 197 -16.51 -4.69 -15.27
N ILE A 198 -16.97 -4.30 -14.09
CA ILE A 198 -17.15 -2.88 -13.74
C ILE A 198 -15.83 -2.09 -13.81
N PHE A 199 -14.71 -2.76 -13.61
CA PHE A 199 -13.40 -2.14 -13.67
C PHE A 199 -12.83 -2.04 -15.09
N ASP A 200 -13.36 -2.84 -16.03
CA ASP A 200 -12.89 -2.82 -17.42
C ASP A 200 -13.16 -1.46 -18.09
N ALA A 201 -14.26 -0.77 -17.69
CA ALA A 201 -14.54 0.58 -18.15
C ALA A 201 -13.61 1.65 -17.55
N LEU A 202 -13.08 1.40 -16.34
CA LEU A 202 -12.20 2.33 -15.64
C LEU A 202 -10.73 2.14 -16.03
N THR A 203 -10.27 0.88 -16.08
CA THR A 203 -8.86 0.55 -16.35
C THR A 203 -8.76 -0.73 -17.19
N PRO A 204 -8.92 -0.63 -18.53
CA PRO A 204 -9.05 -1.79 -19.41
C PRO A 204 -7.77 -2.63 -19.56
N ASN A 205 -6.59 -2.04 -19.33
CA ASN A 205 -5.30 -2.67 -19.59
C ASN A 205 -4.53 -3.10 -18.33
N SER A 206 -5.06 -2.76 -17.13
CA SER A 206 -4.46 -3.15 -15.86
C SER A 206 -5.54 -3.57 -14.87
N THR A 207 -5.17 -4.38 -13.88
CA THR A 207 -6.10 -4.80 -12.83
C THR A 207 -6.28 -3.69 -11.81
N ALA A 208 -7.51 -3.19 -11.64
CA ALA A 208 -7.86 -2.24 -10.59
C ALA A 208 -7.48 -2.82 -9.21
N THR A 209 -6.87 -2.00 -8.37
CA THR A 209 -6.40 -2.46 -7.06
C THR A 209 -7.11 -1.69 -5.96
N LEU A 210 -7.90 -2.41 -5.16
CA LEU A 210 -8.53 -1.88 -3.96
C LEU A 210 -7.50 -1.91 -2.82
N ARG A 211 -7.04 -0.74 -2.38
CA ARG A 211 -6.23 -0.59 -1.19
C ARG A 211 -7.14 -0.53 0.03
N LEU A 212 -7.03 -1.54 0.90
CA LEU A 212 -7.67 -1.56 2.21
C LEU A 212 -6.61 -1.40 3.28
N THR A 213 -6.86 -0.57 4.28
CA THR A 213 -5.96 -0.40 5.44
C THR A 213 -6.69 -0.81 6.69
N THR A 214 -6.21 -1.87 7.33
CA THR A 214 -6.74 -2.38 8.60
C THR A 214 -5.83 -1.99 9.75
N ALA A 215 -6.41 -1.67 10.91
CA ALA A 215 -5.67 -1.40 12.12
C ALA A 215 -6.23 -2.15 13.32
N LYS A 216 -5.33 -2.56 14.21
CA LYS A 216 -5.67 -3.18 15.47
C LYS A 216 -6.03 -2.10 16.49
N LEU A 217 -7.19 -2.25 17.11
CA LEU A 217 -7.71 -1.38 18.16
C LEU A 217 -7.09 -1.68 19.54
N PRO A 218 -7.29 -0.80 20.53
CA PRO A 218 -6.78 -1.02 21.89
C PRO A 218 -7.31 -2.29 22.58
N ASP A 219 -8.51 -2.74 22.23
CA ASP A 219 -9.13 -3.97 22.74
C ASP A 219 -8.65 -5.25 22.03
N GLY A 220 -7.79 -5.10 21.01
CA GLY A 220 -7.25 -6.20 20.20
C GLY A 220 -8.09 -6.58 18.99
N SER A 221 -9.29 -6.04 18.83
CA SER A 221 -10.07 -6.19 17.59
C SER A 221 -9.39 -5.50 16.40
N VAL A 222 -9.82 -5.83 15.19
CA VAL A 222 -9.28 -5.25 13.97
C VAL A 222 -10.40 -4.64 13.15
N GLU A 223 -10.20 -3.41 12.70
CA GLU A 223 -11.14 -2.69 11.85
C GLU A 223 -10.50 -2.20 10.55
N LEU A 224 -11.34 -2.06 9.52
CA LEU A 224 -11.01 -1.29 8.33
C LEU A 224 -10.97 0.20 8.69
N ARG A 225 -9.87 0.88 8.37
CA ARG A 225 -9.65 2.31 8.70
C ARG A 225 -9.57 3.21 7.50
N ALA A 226 -9.29 2.66 6.32
CA ALA A 226 -9.25 3.40 5.07
C ALA A 226 -9.42 2.47 3.88
N ALA A 227 -10.02 3.02 2.81
CA ALA A 227 -10.16 2.34 1.52
C ALA A 227 -9.99 3.33 0.37
N ASP A 228 -9.24 2.94 -0.65
CA ASP A 228 -9.14 3.65 -1.93
C ASP A 228 -8.99 2.67 -3.09
N LEU A 229 -9.60 2.99 -4.23
CA LEU A 229 -9.42 2.26 -5.49
C LEU A 229 -8.29 2.91 -6.29
N ARG A 230 -7.37 2.09 -6.78
CA ARG A 230 -6.23 2.48 -7.61
C ARG A 230 -6.44 1.98 -9.01
N LEU A 231 -6.34 2.88 -9.96
CA LEU A 231 -6.57 2.65 -11.37
C LEU A 231 -5.30 2.97 -12.16
N GLY A 232 -4.93 2.11 -13.09
CA GLY A 232 -3.83 2.37 -14.01
C GLY A 232 -4.28 3.21 -15.18
N ARG A 233 -3.34 3.87 -15.85
CA ARG A 233 -3.56 4.65 -17.07
C ARG A 233 -3.63 3.72 -18.29
N ALA A 234 -4.14 4.23 -19.42
CA ALA A 234 -4.40 3.45 -20.64
C ALA A 234 -3.22 2.59 -21.14
N ASN A 235 -1.98 3.06 -20.95
CA ASN A 235 -0.77 2.34 -21.36
C ASN A 235 -0.15 1.47 -20.25
N ASP A 236 -0.74 1.48 -19.06
CA ASP A 236 -0.21 0.71 -17.93
C ASP A 236 -0.71 -0.73 -17.99
N ARG A 237 0.19 -1.70 -18.02
CA ARG A 237 -0.14 -3.14 -17.92
C ARG A 237 -0.36 -3.61 -16.48
N TYR A 238 -0.06 -2.78 -15.52
CA TYR A 238 -0.33 -2.93 -14.08
C TYR A 238 -0.34 -1.54 -13.44
N VAL A 239 -1.03 -1.39 -12.31
CA VAL A 239 -1.13 -0.10 -11.59
C VAL A 239 0.26 0.32 -11.10
N ARG A 240 0.67 1.53 -11.45
CA ARG A 240 1.99 2.10 -11.12
C ARG A 240 1.83 3.35 -10.27
N ALA A 241 2.53 3.41 -9.15
CA ALA A 241 2.45 4.55 -8.21
C ALA A 241 2.75 5.92 -8.83
N VAL A 242 3.50 5.96 -9.96
CA VAL A 242 3.85 7.21 -10.66
C VAL A 242 2.76 7.73 -11.59
N SER A 243 1.80 6.88 -11.97
CA SER A 243 0.73 7.19 -12.94
C SER A 243 -0.67 6.90 -12.41
N GLU A 244 -0.81 6.16 -11.32
CA GLU A 244 -2.10 5.70 -10.78
C GLU A 244 -3.06 6.84 -10.47
N ILE A 245 -4.33 6.62 -10.77
CA ILE A 245 -5.42 7.44 -10.29
C ILE A 245 -5.96 6.77 -9.03
N ARG A 246 -6.22 7.56 -8.00
CA ARG A 246 -6.74 7.07 -6.74
C ARG A 246 -8.10 7.66 -6.46
N VAL A 247 -9.07 6.81 -6.19
CA VAL A 247 -10.45 7.21 -5.88
C VAL A 247 -10.78 6.74 -4.47
N PRO A 248 -11.09 7.64 -3.52
CA PRO A 248 -11.52 7.24 -2.19
C PRO A 248 -12.80 6.41 -2.25
N VAL A 249 -12.95 5.47 -1.32
CA VAL A 249 -14.12 4.61 -1.18
C VAL A 249 -14.84 4.95 0.11
N GLU A 250 -16.16 5.13 0.04
CA GLU A 250 -17.00 5.23 1.23
C GLU A 250 -17.02 3.86 1.94
N MET A 251 -16.44 3.80 3.14
CA MET A 251 -16.25 2.53 3.84
C MET A 251 -17.56 1.87 4.29
N ALA A 252 -18.59 2.67 4.56
CA ALA A 252 -19.89 2.14 4.99
C ALA A 252 -20.66 1.46 3.85
N THR A 253 -20.43 1.89 2.62
CA THR A 253 -21.21 1.44 1.45
C THR A 253 -20.37 0.70 0.40
N GLY A 254 -19.06 0.97 0.32
CA GLY A 254 -18.19 0.51 -0.76
C GLY A 254 -18.37 1.29 -2.07
N VAL A 255 -19.05 2.44 -2.03
CA VAL A 255 -19.25 3.32 -3.20
C VAL A 255 -18.03 4.21 -3.39
N LEU A 256 -17.59 4.39 -4.64
CA LEU A 256 -16.53 5.36 -4.95
C LEU A 256 -17.01 6.79 -4.70
N TRP A 257 -16.10 7.63 -4.24
CA TRP A 257 -16.34 9.06 -4.30
C TRP A 257 -16.52 9.51 -5.75
N SER A 258 -17.29 10.58 -5.96
CA SER A 258 -17.45 11.19 -7.29
C SER A 258 -16.18 11.82 -7.83
N ARG A 259 -15.14 11.96 -7.01
CA ARG A 259 -13.85 12.56 -7.33
C ARG A 259 -12.70 11.63 -7.04
N GLY A 260 -11.84 11.46 -8.04
CA GLY A 260 -10.54 10.81 -7.93
C GLY A 260 -9.40 11.82 -7.94
N PHE A 261 -8.17 11.33 -7.77
CA PHE A 261 -6.96 12.13 -7.64
C PHE A 261 -5.88 11.59 -8.58
N MET A 262 -5.30 12.49 -9.37
CA MET A 262 -4.10 12.25 -10.15
C MET A 262 -2.87 12.08 -9.24
N PRO A 263 -1.69 11.65 -9.76
CA PRO A 263 -0.47 11.54 -8.96
C PRO A 263 -0.01 12.86 -8.32
N ASP A 264 -0.33 13.99 -8.93
CA ASP A 264 -0.07 15.35 -8.42
C ASP A 264 -1.16 15.87 -7.48
N TRP A 265 -2.14 15.02 -7.15
CA TRP A 265 -3.31 15.26 -6.32
C TRP A 265 -4.33 16.25 -6.89
N ARG A 266 -4.23 16.60 -8.15
CA ARG A 266 -5.30 17.27 -8.88
C ARG A 266 -6.53 16.38 -8.94
N GLN A 267 -7.68 16.94 -8.60
CA GLN A 267 -8.96 16.22 -8.62
C GLN A 267 -9.47 16.03 -10.04
N VAL A 268 -10.11 14.89 -10.29
CA VAL A 268 -10.77 14.52 -11.54
C VAL A 268 -12.09 13.80 -11.21
N GLU A 269 -13.13 14.03 -12.01
CA GLU A 269 -14.47 13.43 -11.83
C GLU A 269 -14.67 12.16 -12.67
N SER A 270 -13.76 11.94 -13.60
CA SER A 270 -13.75 10.77 -14.50
C SER A 270 -12.32 10.30 -14.75
N HIS A 271 -12.18 9.07 -15.19
CA HIS A 271 -10.89 8.54 -15.58
C HIS A 271 -10.39 9.26 -16.86
N PRO A 272 -9.19 9.88 -16.85
CA PRO A 272 -8.77 10.78 -17.94
C PRO A 272 -8.65 10.11 -19.31
N ASP A 273 -8.37 8.81 -19.36
CA ASP A 273 -8.16 8.09 -20.61
C ASP A 273 -9.44 7.45 -21.14
N THR A 274 -10.34 7.01 -20.26
CA THR A 274 -11.59 6.31 -20.65
C THR A 274 -12.82 7.22 -20.61
N GLY A 275 -12.75 8.37 -19.94
CA GLY A 275 -13.88 9.27 -19.72
C GLY A 275 -14.93 8.72 -18.74
N THR A 276 -14.72 7.54 -18.16
CA THR A 276 -15.67 6.90 -17.24
C THR A 276 -15.76 7.67 -15.94
N SER A 277 -16.97 8.12 -15.57
CA SER A 277 -17.23 8.81 -14.29
C SER A 277 -17.04 7.87 -13.11
N PHE A 278 -16.55 8.41 -11.99
CA PHE A 278 -16.43 7.68 -10.72
C PHE A 278 -17.74 7.64 -9.92
N SER A 279 -18.69 8.52 -10.26
CA SER A 279 -19.95 8.65 -9.52
C SER A 279 -20.79 7.38 -9.58
N ASN A 280 -21.38 7.01 -8.43
CA ASN A 280 -22.33 5.90 -8.29
C ASN A 280 -21.75 4.52 -8.63
N ILE A 281 -20.42 4.35 -8.59
CA ILE A 281 -19.80 3.05 -8.76
C ILE A 281 -19.72 2.35 -7.41
N GLN A 282 -20.45 1.24 -7.27
CA GLN A 282 -20.36 0.31 -6.14
C GLN A 282 -19.26 -0.71 -6.42
N ILE A 283 -18.30 -0.88 -5.51
CA ILE A 283 -17.28 -1.92 -5.62
C ILE A 283 -17.91 -3.27 -5.27
N PRO A 284 -17.97 -4.24 -6.22
CA PRO A 284 -18.47 -5.57 -5.94
C PRO A 284 -17.65 -6.27 -4.86
N GLY A 285 -18.30 -7.04 -3.99
CA GLY A 285 -17.59 -7.80 -2.95
C GLY A 285 -16.82 -6.95 -1.92
N PHE A 286 -17.04 -5.62 -1.82
CA PHE A 286 -16.28 -4.72 -0.95
C PHE A 286 -16.29 -5.17 0.51
N HIS A 287 -17.46 -5.43 1.07
CA HIS A 287 -17.60 -5.83 2.48
C HIS A 287 -16.97 -7.19 2.76
N GLN A 288 -17.09 -8.13 1.81
CA GLN A 288 -16.45 -9.44 1.91
C GLN A 288 -14.92 -9.32 1.88
N ALA A 289 -14.38 -8.45 1.01
CA ALA A 289 -12.95 -8.16 0.96
C ALA A 289 -12.46 -7.51 2.25
N ALA A 290 -13.18 -6.53 2.79
CA ALA A 290 -12.86 -5.86 4.05
C ALA A 290 -12.89 -6.84 5.23
N ALA A 291 -13.94 -7.66 5.34
CA ALA A 291 -14.07 -8.69 6.37
C ALA A 291 -12.94 -9.74 6.28
N MET A 292 -12.57 -10.16 5.06
CA MET A 292 -11.42 -11.06 4.84
C MET A 292 -10.13 -10.43 5.35
N CYS A 293 -9.84 -9.19 5.00
CA CYS A 293 -8.63 -8.49 5.44
C CYS A 293 -8.58 -8.33 6.96
N CYS A 294 -9.70 -7.96 7.60
CA CYS A 294 -9.77 -7.86 9.06
C CYS A 294 -9.53 -9.21 9.72
N ARG A 295 -10.16 -10.28 9.24
CA ARG A 295 -10.01 -11.64 9.76
C ARG A 295 -8.56 -12.15 9.60
N LEU A 296 -7.93 -11.91 8.45
CA LEU A 296 -6.53 -12.27 8.24
C LEU A 296 -5.59 -11.48 9.16
N HIS A 297 -5.84 -10.17 9.35
CA HIS A 297 -5.04 -9.35 10.25
C HIS A 297 -5.14 -9.81 11.71
N GLN A 298 -6.29 -10.29 12.17
CA GLN A 298 -6.45 -10.85 13.53
C GLN A 298 -5.49 -12.00 13.81
N GLY A 299 -5.08 -12.76 12.78
CA GLY A 299 -4.05 -13.79 12.88
C GLY A 299 -2.64 -13.27 13.19
N PHE A 300 -2.42 -11.93 13.13
CA PHE A 300 -1.13 -11.29 13.35
C PHE A 300 -1.19 -10.26 14.50
N PRO A 301 -1.33 -10.69 15.76
CA PRO A 301 -1.50 -9.77 16.89
C PRO A 301 -0.29 -8.85 17.12
N HIS A 302 0.86 -9.16 16.52
CA HIS A 302 2.08 -8.33 16.56
C HIS A 302 2.09 -7.18 15.55
N LEU A 303 1.14 -7.15 14.60
CA LEU A 303 1.01 -6.08 13.63
C LEU A 303 -0.13 -5.15 14.06
N GLY A 304 0.15 -3.86 14.13
CA GLY A 304 -0.86 -2.86 14.50
C GLY A 304 -1.56 -2.25 13.29
N CYS A 305 -0.97 -2.36 12.08
CA CYS A 305 -1.54 -1.81 10.85
C CYS A 305 -1.04 -2.58 9.63
N ILE A 306 -1.96 -2.94 8.73
CA ILE A 306 -1.66 -3.62 7.47
C ILE A 306 -2.39 -2.92 6.33
N GLY A 307 -1.67 -2.63 5.25
CA GLY A 307 -2.24 -2.24 3.96
C GLY A 307 -2.34 -3.46 3.05
N TRP A 308 -3.50 -3.67 2.47
CA TRP A 308 -3.83 -4.78 1.59
C TRP A 308 -4.06 -4.25 0.18
N ASP A 309 -3.46 -4.85 -0.81
CA ASP A 309 -3.75 -4.63 -2.22
C ASP A 309 -4.61 -5.79 -2.72
N ILE A 310 -5.89 -5.51 -2.99
CA ILE A 310 -6.92 -6.49 -3.33
C ILE A 310 -7.40 -6.25 -4.76
N ALA A 311 -7.52 -7.30 -5.54
CA ALA A 311 -8.29 -7.29 -6.78
C ALA A 311 -9.61 -8.03 -6.58
N ILE A 312 -10.68 -7.57 -7.20
CA ILE A 312 -11.98 -8.25 -7.19
C ILE A 312 -12.16 -8.94 -8.54
N ASP A 313 -12.35 -10.26 -8.52
CA ASP A 313 -12.52 -11.03 -9.73
C ASP A 313 -13.95 -11.00 -10.27
N ARG A 314 -14.20 -11.67 -11.41
CA ARG A 314 -15.53 -11.71 -12.07
C ARG A 314 -16.62 -12.37 -11.24
N LYS A 315 -16.26 -13.12 -10.20
CA LYS A 315 -17.20 -13.76 -9.27
C LYS A 315 -17.40 -12.95 -8.00
N GLU A 316 -16.90 -11.71 -7.98
CA GLU A 316 -16.86 -10.82 -6.82
C GLU A 316 -15.95 -11.32 -5.68
N ASP A 317 -15.13 -12.34 -5.94
CA ASP A 317 -14.19 -12.85 -4.97
C ASP A 317 -12.96 -11.91 -4.84
N ALA A 318 -12.58 -11.63 -3.62
CA ALA A 318 -11.36 -10.88 -3.32
C ALA A 318 -10.10 -11.73 -3.52
N LYS A 319 -9.15 -11.24 -4.31
CA LYS A 319 -7.82 -11.82 -4.51
C LYS A 319 -6.76 -10.93 -3.91
N ILE A 320 -5.90 -11.49 -3.06
CA ILE A 320 -4.82 -10.76 -2.40
C ILE A 320 -3.65 -10.64 -3.36
N MET A 321 -3.38 -9.42 -3.82
CA MET A 321 -2.25 -9.14 -4.71
C MET A 321 -0.97 -8.87 -3.93
N GLU A 322 -1.08 -8.22 -2.77
CA GLU A 322 0.02 -7.90 -1.86
C GLU A 322 -0.54 -7.50 -0.48
N TRP A 323 0.27 -7.68 0.56
CA TRP A 323 0.02 -7.12 1.89
C TRP A 323 1.25 -6.38 2.39
N ASN A 324 1.05 -5.27 3.09
CA ASN A 324 2.10 -4.34 3.45
C ASN A 324 1.99 -3.92 4.92
N ALA A 325 2.90 -4.43 5.78
CA ALA A 325 2.99 -4.01 7.17
C ALA A 325 4.25 -3.16 7.46
N ARG A 326 5.13 -2.98 6.45
CA ARG A 326 6.36 -2.16 6.57
C ARG A 326 6.31 -0.90 5.70
N HIS A 327 5.71 -0.99 4.52
CA HIS A 327 5.68 0.08 3.52
C HIS A 327 4.26 0.52 3.18
N ASN A 328 3.33 0.40 4.13
CA ASN A 328 1.98 0.91 3.98
C ASN A 328 1.99 2.44 4.06
N SER A 329 1.63 3.13 2.97
CA SER A 329 1.46 4.59 2.96
C SER A 329 0.02 4.94 3.35
N ILE A 330 -0.14 5.88 4.28
CA ILE A 330 -1.43 6.36 4.77
C ILE A 330 -1.75 7.79 4.31
N VAL A 331 -0.79 8.48 3.66
CA VAL A 331 -0.90 9.92 3.40
C VAL A 331 -2.11 10.29 2.55
N PHE A 332 -2.53 9.41 1.63
CA PHE A 332 -3.68 9.66 0.79
C PHE A 332 -4.99 9.56 1.58
N SER A 333 -5.18 8.47 2.33
CA SER A 333 -6.38 8.30 3.15
C SER A 333 -6.48 9.37 4.25
N GLU A 334 -5.36 9.75 4.87
CA GLU A 334 -5.35 10.83 5.84
C GLU A 334 -5.82 12.15 5.23
N ALA A 335 -5.37 12.49 4.03
CA ALA A 335 -5.74 13.71 3.35
C ALA A 335 -7.19 13.72 2.81
N THR A 336 -7.73 12.57 2.44
CA THR A 336 -9.04 12.47 1.78
C THR A 336 -10.15 12.11 2.77
N THR A 337 -10.07 10.95 3.37
CA THR A 337 -11.10 10.39 4.26
C THR A 337 -10.76 10.51 5.74
N GLY A 338 -9.52 10.93 6.07
CA GLY A 338 -9.04 11.00 7.45
C GLY A 338 -9.62 12.14 8.29
N PRO A 339 -9.27 12.12 9.59
CA PRO A 339 -8.23 11.33 10.25
C PRO A 339 -8.61 9.86 10.44
N SER A 340 -7.97 8.97 9.67
CA SER A 340 -8.31 7.54 9.62
C SER A 340 -7.94 6.78 10.90
N PHE A 341 -6.98 7.27 11.68
CA PHE A 341 -6.45 6.58 12.88
C PHE A 341 -6.80 7.29 14.18
N LYS A 342 -7.75 8.21 14.15
CA LYS A 342 -8.28 8.90 15.34
C LYS A 342 -8.75 7.86 16.37
N TRP A 343 -8.52 8.14 17.64
CA TRP A 343 -8.85 7.31 18.81
C TRP A 343 -7.95 6.10 19.03
N LEU A 344 -6.88 5.88 18.21
CA LEU A 344 -5.93 4.80 18.44
C LEU A 344 -4.76 5.22 19.36
N GLY A 345 -4.70 6.48 19.78
CA GLY A 345 -3.62 7.01 20.62
C GLY A 345 -2.25 7.06 19.94
N TRP A 346 -2.24 7.01 18.59
CA TRP A 346 -0.99 6.97 17.85
C TRP A 346 -0.24 8.30 17.86
N GLU A 347 -0.95 9.41 18.01
CA GLU A 347 -0.40 10.75 18.12
C GLU A 347 0.53 10.94 19.32
N SER A 348 0.39 10.10 20.34
CA SER A 348 1.20 10.16 21.57
C SER A 348 2.33 9.13 21.65
N LEU A 349 2.54 8.29 20.62
CA LEU A 349 3.54 7.20 20.65
C LEU A 349 4.98 7.70 20.74
N TRP A 350 5.26 8.93 20.34
CA TRP A 350 6.60 9.53 20.45
C TRP A 350 7.05 9.76 21.90
N LYS A 351 6.12 9.73 22.88
CA LYS A 351 6.39 9.89 24.31
C LYS A 351 6.94 8.62 24.98
N ARG A 352 6.91 7.47 24.27
CA ARG A 352 7.38 6.16 24.72
C ARG A 352 8.86 5.95 24.31
#